data_10638ccd9f73f485fcbb6b0149d302b0
#
_entry.id   10638ccd9f73f485fcbb6b0149d302b0
#
_cell.length_a   1.000
_cell.length_b   1.000
_cell.length_c   1.000
_cell.angle_alpha   90.00
_cell.angle_beta   90.00
_cell.angle_gamma   90.00
#
_symmetry.space_group_name_H-M   'P 1'
#
loop_
_entity.id
_entity.type
_entity.pdbx_description
1 polymer ?
#
loop_
_entity_poly.entity_id
_entity_poly.type
_entity_poly.pdbx_seq_one_letter_code
_entity_poly.pdbx_strand_id
1 'polypeptide(L)'
;IKEHVKQLEKAVSGKEPRYVLRALRALPSTSRRLNSNVLHKAITGFFTSNTAVRDFLLGFLEESMDTEAELQFRPRTGKAASAPLLPEVETYLQLLLVIYLMNSKRYPEAQKVSDDLMQKISSQNRRALDLVVAKCYYYHSRIYEFLNKLDVVRSFLHARLRTATLRHDADGQATLLNLLLRNYLHYNLYDQAEKLVSKSVFPEQANNNEWARYLYYT
;
A
#
# COMPACT_ATOMS: atom_id res chain seq x y z
N ILE A 1 -2.90 -14.76 0.58
CA ILE A 1 -3.48 -13.67 1.39
C ILE A 1 -3.57 -14.09 2.86
N LYS A 2 -4.23 -15.18 3.16
CA LYS A 2 -4.42 -15.67 4.54
C LYS A 2 -3.12 -15.82 5.33
N GLU A 3 -2.07 -16.33 4.68
CA GLU A 3 -0.74 -16.45 5.27
C GLU A 3 -0.11 -15.08 5.53
N HIS A 4 -0.27 -14.14 4.61
CA HIS A 4 0.23 -12.78 4.78
C HIS A 4 -0.47 -12.05 5.93
N VAL A 5 -1.79 -12.23 6.07
CA VAL A 5 -2.54 -11.67 7.20
C VAL A 5 -2.02 -12.22 8.53
N LYS A 6 -1.77 -13.53 8.62
CA LYS A 6 -1.17 -14.13 9.82
C LYS A 6 0.22 -13.58 10.13
N GLN A 7 1.03 -13.34 9.10
CA GLN A 7 2.35 -12.72 9.27
C GLN A 7 2.25 -11.30 9.80
N LEU A 8 1.30 -10.51 9.29
CA LEU A 8 1.03 -9.16 9.79
C LEU A 8 0.56 -9.18 11.26
N GLU A 9 -0.35 -10.07 11.59
CA GLU A 9 -0.82 -10.25 12.98
C GLU A 9 0.32 -10.64 13.92
N LYS A 10 1.21 -11.53 13.50
CA LYS A 10 2.41 -11.90 14.27
C LYS A 10 3.37 -10.73 14.42
N ALA A 11 3.55 -9.92 13.37
CA ALA A 11 4.40 -8.75 13.42
C ALA A 11 3.93 -7.73 14.46
N VAL A 12 2.62 -7.52 14.53
CA VAL A 12 2.01 -6.59 15.49
C VAL A 12 2.09 -7.13 16.91
N SER A 13 1.71 -8.39 17.13
CA SER A 13 1.70 -9.01 18.46
C SER A 13 3.10 -9.19 19.04
N GLY A 14 4.06 -9.58 18.20
CA GLY A 14 5.46 -9.82 18.59
C GLY A 14 6.36 -8.59 18.50
N LYS A 15 5.87 -7.46 17.96
CA LYS A 15 6.66 -6.26 17.65
C LYS A 15 7.87 -6.55 16.74
N GLU A 16 7.72 -7.50 15.84
CA GLU A 16 8.80 -7.97 14.96
C GLU A 16 8.54 -7.57 13.50
N PRO A 17 9.20 -6.52 12.98
CA PRO A 17 8.98 -6.03 11.61
C PRO A 17 9.40 -7.04 10.52
N ARG A 18 10.21 -8.04 10.86
CA ARG A 18 10.64 -9.08 9.89
C ARG A 18 9.47 -9.83 9.24
N TYR A 19 8.36 -10.01 9.94
CA TYR A 19 7.18 -10.68 9.38
C TYR A 19 6.46 -9.79 8.37
N VAL A 20 6.42 -8.49 8.60
CA VAL A 20 5.90 -7.53 7.61
C VAL A 20 6.75 -7.55 6.34
N LEU A 21 8.07 -7.51 6.48
CA LEU A 21 8.99 -7.61 5.35
C LEU A 21 8.79 -8.89 4.54
N ARG A 22 8.57 -10.01 5.22
CA ARG A 22 8.32 -11.30 4.56
C ARG A 22 7.04 -11.26 3.74
N ALA A 23 5.96 -10.73 4.29
CA ALA A 23 4.70 -10.55 3.57
C ALA A 23 4.86 -9.64 2.34
N LEU A 24 5.57 -8.52 2.49
CA LEU A 24 5.79 -7.56 1.41
C LEU A 24 6.73 -8.09 0.31
N ARG A 25 7.70 -8.94 0.65
CA ARG A 25 8.56 -9.60 -0.35
C ARG A 25 7.76 -10.56 -1.24
N ALA A 26 6.73 -11.17 -0.71
CA ALA A 26 5.83 -12.04 -1.47
C ALA A 26 4.79 -11.26 -2.30
N LEU A 27 4.67 -9.95 -2.11
CA LEU A 27 3.68 -9.11 -2.76
C LEU A 27 3.70 -9.19 -4.30
N PRO A 28 4.85 -9.12 -5.01
CA PRO A 28 4.86 -9.23 -6.46
C PRO A 28 4.33 -10.58 -6.97
N SER A 29 4.64 -11.66 -6.28
CA SER A 29 4.13 -13.00 -6.61
C SER A 29 2.63 -13.10 -6.32
N THR A 30 2.19 -12.58 -5.19
CA THR A 30 0.78 -12.55 -4.80
C THR A 30 -0.04 -11.70 -5.76
N SER A 31 0.46 -10.54 -6.18
CA SER A 31 -0.24 -9.63 -7.08
C SER A 31 -0.56 -10.26 -8.44
N ARG A 32 0.29 -11.15 -8.94
CA ARG A 32 0.07 -11.89 -10.19
C ARG A 32 -1.05 -12.93 -10.08
N ARG A 33 -1.34 -13.39 -8.87
CA ARG A 33 -2.36 -14.41 -8.58
C ARG A 33 -3.68 -13.83 -8.13
N LEU A 34 -3.76 -12.51 -7.98
CA LEU A 34 -4.98 -11.85 -7.58
C LEU A 34 -6.02 -11.89 -8.70
N ASN A 35 -7.25 -12.23 -8.32
CA ASN A 35 -8.43 -12.11 -9.17
C ASN A 35 -9.61 -11.61 -8.35
N SER A 36 -10.71 -11.24 -9.01
CA SER A 36 -11.90 -10.71 -8.35
C SER A 36 -12.46 -11.66 -7.29
N ASN A 37 -12.52 -12.96 -7.58
CA ASN A 37 -13.05 -13.97 -6.66
C ASN A 37 -12.24 -14.08 -5.38
N VAL A 38 -10.91 -14.14 -5.49
CA VAL A 38 -10.00 -14.25 -4.34
C VAL A 38 -10.12 -13.03 -3.44
N LEU A 39 -10.13 -11.83 -4.03
CA LEU A 39 -10.27 -10.57 -3.28
C LEU A 39 -11.66 -10.43 -2.67
N HIS A 40 -12.71 -10.76 -3.40
CA HIS A 40 -14.09 -10.73 -2.88
C HIS A 40 -14.23 -11.59 -1.63
N LYS A 41 -13.71 -12.79 -1.65
CA LYS A 41 -13.73 -13.72 -0.51
C LYS A 41 -12.87 -13.24 0.64
N ALA A 42 -11.67 -12.73 0.35
CA ALA A 42 -10.79 -12.19 1.38
C ALA A 42 -11.45 -11.00 2.10
N ILE A 43 -12.00 -10.06 1.36
CA ILE A 43 -12.67 -8.87 1.93
C ILE A 43 -13.90 -9.29 2.71
N THR A 44 -14.74 -10.14 2.16
CA THR A 44 -15.95 -10.64 2.86
C THR A 44 -15.59 -11.40 4.13
N GLY A 45 -14.52 -12.21 4.10
CA GLY A 45 -14.09 -13.01 5.23
C GLY A 45 -13.39 -12.24 6.34
N PHE A 46 -12.65 -11.18 6.02
CA PHE A 46 -11.91 -10.39 7.01
C PHE A 46 -12.68 -9.18 7.54
N PHE A 47 -13.41 -8.47 6.69
CA PHE A 47 -14.20 -7.30 7.11
C PHE A 47 -15.57 -7.70 7.65
N THR A 48 -15.61 -8.47 8.72
CA THR A 48 -16.86 -8.95 9.33
C THR A 48 -17.51 -7.92 10.25
N SER A 49 -16.74 -7.06 10.89
CA SER A 49 -17.21 -6.06 11.85
C SER A 49 -17.46 -4.69 11.21
N ASN A 50 -16.76 -4.35 10.15
CA ASN A 50 -16.89 -3.06 9.46
C ASN A 50 -17.57 -3.23 8.10
N THR A 51 -18.90 -3.28 8.11
CA THR A 51 -19.71 -3.51 6.91
C THR A 51 -19.64 -2.37 5.91
N ALA A 52 -19.48 -1.11 6.37
CA ALA A 52 -19.41 0.06 5.49
C ALA A 52 -18.13 0.02 4.62
N VAL A 53 -16.99 -0.27 5.21
CA VAL A 53 -15.72 -0.43 4.48
C VAL A 53 -15.79 -1.65 3.56
N ARG A 54 -16.31 -2.75 4.06
CA ARG A 54 -16.52 -3.97 3.25
C ARG A 54 -17.32 -3.68 2.00
N ASP A 55 -18.48 -3.04 2.12
CA ASP A 55 -19.37 -2.76 1.00
C ASP A 55 -18.74 -1.78 0.01
N PHE A 56 -18.01 -0.78 0.51
CA PHE A 56 -17.23 0.14 -0.33
C PHE A 56 -16.21 -0.60 -1.19
N LEU A 57 -15.41 -1.47 -0.59
CA LEU A 57 -14.38 -2.24 -1.29
C LEU A 57 -14.98 -3.27 -2.25
N LEU A 58 -16.04 -3.95 -1.86
CA LEU A 58 -16.72 -4.94 -2.71
C LEU A 58 -17.40 -4.30 -3.92
N GLY A 59 -17.77 -3.03 -3.85
CA GLY A 59 -18.34 -2.29 -4.98
C GLY A 59 -17.43 -2.21 -6.21
N PHE A 60 -16.13 -2.43 -6.06
CA PHE A 60 -15.15 -2.47 -7.16
C PHE A 60 -14.90 -3.87 -7.71
N LEU A 61 -15.47 -4.89 -7.10
CA LEU A 61 -15.28 -6.29 -7.46
C LEU A 61 -16.57 -6.89 -8.02
N GLU A 62 -16.42 -7.84 -8.96
CA GLU A 62 -17.52 -8.64 -9.46
C GLU A 62 -17.92 -9.68 -8.41
N GLU A 63 -19.22 -10.03 -8.37
CA GLU A 63 -19.69 -11.07 -7.48
C GLU A 63 -19.05 -12.43 -7.81
N SER A 64 -18.65 -13.14 -6.77
CA SER A 64 -18.05 -14.46 -6.93
C SER A 64 -19.10 -15.47 -7.38
N MET A 65 -18.90 -16.05 -8.58
CA MET A 65 -19.77 -17.10 -9.10
C MET A 65 -19.32 -18.52 -8.72
N ASP A 66 -18.14 -18.68 -8.10
CA ASP A 66 -17.58 -20.00 -7.81
C ASP A 66 -17.91 -20.48 -6.40
N THR A 67 -18.72 -21.54 -6.35
CA THR A 67 -19.04 -22.25 -5.10
C THR A 67 -17.90 -23.12 -4.57
N GLU A 68 -16.99 -23.58 -5.42
CA GLU A 68 -15.87 -24.46 -5.02
C GLU A 68 -14.80 -23.72 -4.19
N ALA A 69 -14.62 -22.45 -4.39
CA ALA A 69 -13.64 -21.67 -3.63
C ALA A 69 -14.16 -21.23 -2.24
N GLU A 70 -15.45 -21.40 -1.93
CA GLU A 70 -15.99 -21.21 -0.58
C GLU A 70 -15.36 -22.13 0.45
N LEU A 71 -14.90 -23.31 0.02
CA LEU A 71 -14.25 -24.29 0.88
C LEU A 71 -12.82 -23.87 1.35
N GLN A 72 -12.17 -22.96 0.61
CA GLN A 72 -10.79 -22.55 0.92
C GLN A 72 -10.68 -21.35 1.84
N PHE A 73 -11.70 -20.53 1.95
CA PHE A 73 -11.70 -19.32 2.75
C PHE A 73 -12.86 -19.30 3.75
N ARG A 74 -12.55 -19.63 5.02
CA ARG A 74 -13.53 -19.55 6.09
C ARG A 74 -13.56 -18.12 6.64
N PRO A 75 -14.73 -17.46 6.71
CA PRO A 75 -14.85 -16.16 7.36
C PRO A 75 -14.49 -16.25 8.85
N ARG A 76 -14.09 -15.12 9.44
CA ARG A 76 -13.88 -15.03 10.89
C ARG A 76 -15.19 -15.33 11.62
N THR A 77 -15.12 -16.16 12.64
CA THR A 77 -16.29 -16.58 13.43
C THR A 77 -16.08 -16.33 14.92
N GLY A 78 -17.16 -16.27 15.68
CA GLY A 78 -17.13 -16.11 17.12
C GLY A 78 -16.59 -14.75 17.56
N LYS A 79 -15.82 -14.72 18.65
CA LYS A 79 -15.20 -13.48 19.17
C LYS A 79 -14.30 -12.77 18.16
N ALA A 80 -13.69 -13.51 17.26
CA ALA A 80 -12.85 -12.94 16.21
C ALA A 80 -13.65 -12.17 15.14
N ALA A 81 -14.91 -12.58 14.91
CA ALA A 81 -15.79 -11.89 13.94
C ALA A 81 -16.29 -10.53 14.46
N SER A 82 -16.44 -10.37 15.76
CA SER A 82 -16.89 -9.13 16.41
C SER A 82 -15.72 -8.18 16.72
N ALA A 83 -14.48 -8.67 16.72
CA ALA A 83 -13.31 -7.85 16.96
C ALA A 83 -12.98 -6.99 15.73
N PRO A 84 -12.60 -5.70 15.91
CA PRO A 84 -12.15 -4.88 14.79
C PRO A 84 -10.90 -5.47 14.15
N LEU A 85 -10.81 -5.36 12.83
CA LEU A 85 -9.63 -5.78 12.09
C LEU A 85 -8.44 -4.87 12.42
N LEU A 86 -7.24 -5.44 12.54
CA LEU A 86 -6.03 -4.65 12.76
C LEU A 86 -5.84 -3.64 11.63
N PRO A 87 -5.46 -2.39 11.93
CA PRO A 87 -5.22 -1.38 10.90
C PRO A 87 -4.18 -1.82 9.86
N GLU A 88 -3.18 -2.58 10.26
CA GLU A 88 -2.15 -3.13 9.38
C GLU A 88 -2.74 -4.12 8.36
N VAL A 89 -3.65 -4.97 8.80
CA VAL A 89 -4.34 -5.95 7.94
C VAL A 89 -5.33 -5.25 7.02
N GLU A 90 -6.10 -4.32 7.54
CA GLU A 90 -7.05 -3.51 6.75
C GLU A 90 -6.33 -2.75 5.63
N THR A 91 -5.25 -2.06 5.96
CA THR A 91 -4.41 -1.33 5.01
C THR A 91 -3.84 -2.27 3.93
N TYR A 92 -3.34 -3.42 4.33
CA TYR A 92 -2.79 -4.40 3.41
C TYR A 92 -3.83 -4.95 2.44
N LEU A 93 -5.03 -5.29 2.91
CA LEU A 93 -6.10 -5.80 2.07
C LEU A 93 -6.59 -4.74 1.07
N GLN A 94 -6.72 -3.50 1.51
CA GLN A 94 -7.06 -2.39 0.62
C GLN A 94 -5.96 -2.14 -0.42
N LEU A 95 -4.70 -2.26 -0.04
CA LEU A 95 -3.57 -2.20 -0.97
C LEU A 95 -3.65 -3.29 -2.03
N LEU A 96 -4.01 -4.51 -1.66
CA LEU A 96 -4.19 -5.61 -2.64
C LEU A 96 -5.28 -5.28 -3.65
N LEU A 97 -6.39 -4.67 -3.23
CA LEU A 97 -7.44 -4.21 -4.13
C LEU A 97 -6.93 -3.13 -5.09
N VAL A 98 -6.17 -2.17 -4.58
CA VAL A 98 -5.54 -1.12 -5.41
C VAL A 98 -4.65 -1.74 -6.49
N ILE A 99 -3.81 -2.69 -6.12
CA ILE A 99 -2.91 -3.39 -7.05
C ILE A 99 -3.71 -4.16 -8.11
N TYR A 100 -4.76 -4.86 -7.69
CA TYR A 100 -5.63 -5.60 -8.60
C TYR A 100 -6.27 -4.69 -9.63
N LEU A 101 -6.86 -3.57 -9.19
CA LEU A 101 -7.50 -2.58 -10.09
C LEU A 101 -6.49 -1.95 -11.04
N MET A 102 -5.29 -1.64 -10.56
CA MET A 102 -4.20 -1.12 -11.39
C MET A 102 -3.77 -2.13 -12.45
N ASN A 103 -3.57 -3.39 -12.08
CA ASN A 103 -3.17 -4.46 -13.00
C ASN A 103 -4.26 -4.79 -14.02
N SER A 104 -5.53 -4.55 -13.65
CA SER A 104 -6.68 -4.70 -14.54
C SER A 104 -6.90 -3.47 -15.43
N LYS A 105 -6.01 -2.49 -15.39
CA LYS A 105 -6.08 -1.21 -16.13
C LYS A 105 -7.32 -0.37 -15.80
N ARG A 106 -7.91 -0.58 -14.63
CA ARG A 106 -9.04 0.19 -14.11
C ARG A 106 -8.55 1.36 -13.26
N TYR A 107 -7.77 2.24 -13.88
CA TYR A 107 -7.04 3.33 -13.20
C TYR A 107 -7.94 4.33 -12.47
N PRO A 108 -9.07 4.81 -13.03
CA PRO A 108 -9.95 5.73 -12.28
C PRO A 108 -10.52 5.12 -11.01
N GLU A 109 -10.89 3.85 -11.04
CA GLU A 109 -11.36 3.11 -9.87
C GLU A 109 -10.23 2.85 -8.88
N ALA A 110 -9.04 2.47 -9.37
CA ALA A 110 -7.84 2.33 -8.56
C ALA A 110 -7.49 3.65 -7.85
N GLN A 111 -7.64 4.80 -8.52
CA GLN A 111 -7.45 6.11 -7.92
C GLN A 111 -8.40 6.34 -6.75
N LYS A 112 -9.69 6.05 -6.89
CA LYS A 112 -10.68 6.22 -5.81
C LYS A 112 -10.32 5.41 -4.57
N VAL A 113 -9.96 4.15 -4.75
CA VAL A 113 -9.57 3.27 -3.64
C VAL A 113 -8.26 3.73 -3.01
N SER A 114 -7.31 4.15 -3.83
CA SER A 114 -6.01 4.66 -3.37
C SER A 114 -6.14 5.99 -2.62
N ASP A 115 -6.97 6.91 -3.09
CA ASP A 115 -7.23 8.18 -2.40
C ASP A 115 -7.87 7.95 -1.03
N ASP A 116 -8.84 7.04 -0.93
CA ASP A 116 -9.43 6.63 0.34
C ASP A 116 -8.38 6.02 1.28
N LEU A 117 -7.51 5.17 0.74
CA LEU A 117 -6.42 4.56 1.49
C LEU A 117 -5.46 5.62 2.04
N MET A 118 -5.12 6.64 1.25
CA MET A 118 -4.24 7.74 1.68
C MET A 118 -4.86 8.56 2.81
N GLN A 119 -6.17 8.80 2.79
CA GLN A 119 -6.86 9.46 3.89
C GLN A 119 -6.79 8.65 5.18
N LYS A 120 -7.01 7.35 5.10
CA LYS A 120 -6.91 6.45 6.25
C LYS A 120 -5.50 6.40 6.83
N ILE A 121 -4.49 6.32 5.98
CA ILE A 121 -3.08 6.32 6.38
C ILE A 121 -2.70 7.64 7.08
N SER A 122 -3.16 8.77 6.56
CA SER A 122 -2.84 10.10 7.10
C SER A 122 -3.37 10.31 8.51
N SER A 123 -4.44 9.61 8.88
CA SER A 123 -5.05 9.68 10.22
C SER A 123 -4.41 8.71 11.23
N GLN A 124 -3.52 7.83 10.79
CA GLN A 124 -2.91 6.79 11.63
C GLN A 124 -1.42 7.06 11.85
N ASN A 125 -0.97 6.78 13.07
CA ASN A 125 0.42 6.98 13.49
C ASN A 125 0.97 5.71 14.17
N ARG A 126 1.11 4.62 13.39
CA ARG A 126 1.58 3.33 13.88
C ARG A 126 2.84 2.91 13.15
N ARG A 127 3.92 2.63 13.89
CA ARG A 127 5.21 2.20 13.29
C ARG A 127 5.13 0.88 12.53
N ALA A 128 4.28 -0.04 12.97
CA ALA A 128 4.08 -1.31 12.28
C ALA A 128 3.50 -1.13 10.87
N LEU A 129 2.82 -0.01 10.61
CA LEU A 129 2.31 0.35 9.29
C LEU A 129 3.35 0.90 8.33
N ASP A 130 4.46 1.44 8.80
CA ASP A 130 5.39 2.24 7.99
C ASP A 130 5.87 1.50 6.74
N LEU A 131 6.18 0.21 6.84
CA LEU A 131 6.59 -0.61 5.71
C LEU A 131 5.47 -0.84 4.69
N VAL A 132 4.25 -1.07 5.15
CA VAL A 132 3.07 -1.25 4.29
C VAL A 132 2.72 0.09 3.63
N VAL A 133 2.77 1.17 4.39
CA VAL A 133 2.48 2.54 3.91
C VAL A 133 3.46 2.97 2.83
N ALA A 134 4.74 2.63 2.93
CA ALA A 134 5.72 2.90 1.88
C ALA A 134 5.31 2.26 0.55
N LYS A 135 4.82 1.02 0.56
CA LYS A 135 4.27 0.37 -0.63
C LYS A 135 2.99 1.05 -1.14
N CYS A 136 2.15 1.52 -0.23
CA CYS A 136 0.95 2.28 -0.59
C CYS A 136 1.31 3.56 -1.35
N TYR A 137 2.31 4.31 -0.92
CA TYR A 137 2.80 5.50 -1.62
C TYR A 137 3.30 5.18 -3.03
N TYR A 138 4.04 4.09 -3.17
CA TYR A 138 4.55 3.66 -4.46
C TYR A 138 3.41 3.40 -5.46
N TYR A 139 2.42 2.60 -5.10
CA TYR A 139 1.30 2.28 -5.98
C TYR A 139 0.38 3.48 -6.22
N HIS A 140 0.18 4.32 -5.22
CA HIS A 140 -0.57 5.56 -5.36
C HIS A 140 0.05 6.47 -6.42
N SER A 141 1.34 6.70 -6.35
CA SER A 141 2.08 7.49 -7.35
C SER A 141 2.03 6.84 -8.75
N ARG A 142 2.15 5.51 -8.83
CA ARG A 142 2.06 4.79 -10.11
C ARG A 142 0.70 4.94 -10.79
N ILE A 143 -0.39 4.92 -10.03
CA ILE A 143 -1.73 5.13 -10.55
C ILE A 143 -1.85 6.54 -11.14
N TYR A 144 -1.38 7.56 -10.45
CA TYR A 144 -1.37 8.93 -10.96
C TYR A 144 -0.47 9.09 -12.18
N GLU A 145 0.61 8.34 -12.27
CA GLU A 145 1.46 8.30 -13.46
C GLU A 145 0.70 7.73 -14.68
N PHE A 146 0.00 6.61 -14.50
CA PHE A 146 -0.82 6.03 -15.57
C PHE A 146 -1.97 6.94 -16.02
N LEU A 147 -2.46 7.80 -15.14
CA LEU A 147 -3.50 8.78 -15.44
C LEU A 147 -2.96 10.12 -15.96
N ASN A 148 -1.64 10.25 -16.13
CA ASN A 148 -0.95 11.50 -16.47
C ASN A 148 -1.24 12.65 -15.49
N LYS A 149 -1.30 12.34 -14.20
CA LYS A 149 -1.61 13.29 -13.11
C LYS A 149 -0.52 13.36 -12.06
N LEU A 150 0.74 13.10 -12.41
CA LEU A 150 1.85 13.15 -11.46
C LEU A 150 2.05 14.53 -10.84
N ASP A 151 1.76 15.59 -11.55
CA ASP A 151 1.79 16.96 -11.05
C ASP A 151 0.81 17.16 -9.88
N VAL A 152 -0.36 16.52 -9.94
CA VAL A 152 -1.39 16.60 -8.90
C VAL A 152 -0.92 15.96 -7.59
N VAL A 153 -0.20 14.84 -7.66
CA VAL A 153 0.23 14.08 -6.46
C VAL A 153 1.50 14.64 -5.82
N ARG A 154 2.21 15.53 -6.49
CA ARG A 154 3.53 16.02 -6.04
C ARG A 154 3.49 16.70 -4.68
N SER A 155 2.55 17.60 -4.45
CA SER A 155 2.40 18.30 -3.16
C SER A 155 2.09 17.34 -2.02
N PHE A 156 1.27 16.35 -2.27
CA PHE A 156 0.97 15.28 -1.31
C PHE A 156 2.24 14.48 -0.95
N LEU A 157 3.04 14.09 -1.93
CA LEU A 157 4.30 13.37 -1.69
C LEU A 157 5.27 14.19 -0.85
N HIS A 158 5.39 15.51 -1.10
CA HIS A 158 6.20 16.40 -0.29
C HIS A 158 5.71 16.50 1.16
N ALA A 159 4.41 16.61 1.37
CA ALA A 159 3.82 16.64 2.71
C ALA A 159 4.10 15.34 3.47
N ARG A 160 3.98 14.19 2.81
CA ARG A 160 4.26 12.90 3.43
C ARG A 160 5.73 12.68 3.69
N LEU A 161 6.62 13.18 2.81
CA LEU A 161 8.07 13.14 3.04
C LEU A 161 8.45 13.95 4.29
N ARG A 162 7.86 15.13 4.47
CA ARG A 162 8.07 15.93 5.69
C ARG A 162 7.66 15.16 6.94
N THR A 163 6.51 14.53 6.92
CA THR A 163 6.02 13.70 8.03
C THR A 163 6.95 12.51 8.29
N ALA A 164 7.38 11.80 7.26
CA ALA A 164 8.28 10.67 7.39
C ALA A 164 9.64 11.08 7.97
N THR A 165 10.15 12.23 7.56
CA THR A 165 11.40 12.81 8.09
C THR A 165 11.27 13.12 9.59
N LEU A 166 10.19 13.76 10.01
CA LEU A 166 9.94 14.08 11.42
C LEU A 166 9.77 12.83 12.29
N ARG A 167 9.21 11.77 11.72
CA ARG A 167 9.01 10.50 12.43
C ARG A 167 10.22 9.57 12.39
N HIS A 168 11.29 9.96 11.70
CA HIS A 168 12.45 9.09 11.43
C HIS A 168 12.07 7.75 10.77
N ASP A 169 11.10 7.80 9.85
CA ASP A 169 10.66 6.66 9.05
C ASP A 169 11.56 6.53 7.82
N ALA A 170 12.61 5.72 7.94
CA ALA A 170 13.61 5.55 6.89
C ALA A 170 13.02 4.95 5.59
N ASP A 171 12.15 3.96 5.70
CA ASP A 171 11.52 3.33 4.54
C ASP A 171 10.57 4.28 3.81
N GLY A 172 9.78 5.03 4.56
CA GLY A 172 8.91 6.07 4.01
C GLY A 172 9.71 7.18 3.34
N GLN A 173 10.77 7.67 3.98
CA GLN A 173 11.66 8.68 3.42
C GLN A 173 12.28 8.24 2.09
N ALA A 174 12.84 7.03 2.04
CA ALA A 174 13.48 6.49 0.85
C ALA A 174 12.50 6.36 -0.31
N THR A 175 11.34 5.78 -0.05
CA THR A 175 10.29 5.60 -1.07
C THR A 175 9.79 6.95 -1.59
N LEU A 176 9.49 7.89 -0.70
CA LEU A 176 8.95 9.20 -1.08
C LEU A 176 9.97 10.05 -1.83
N LEU A 177 11.25 10.02 -1.44
CA LEU A 177 12.33 10.69 -2.18
C LEU A 177 12.44 10.16 -3.60
N ASN A 178 12.45 8.84 -3.78
CA ASN A 178 12.52 8.23 -5.09
C ASN A 178 11.29 8.53 -5.95
N LEU A 179 10.10 8.54 -5.36
CA LEU A 179 8.87 8.91 -6.07
C LEU A 179 8.87 10.37 -6.51
N LEU A 180 9.36 11.27 -5.67
CA LEU A 180 9.51 12.69 -6.03
C LEU A 180 10.56 12.91 -7.12
N LEU A 181 11.71 12.24 -7.06
CA LEU A 181 12.72 12.30 -8.10
C LEU A 181 12.15 11.81 -9.44
N ARG A 182 11.47 10.68 -9.44
CA ARG A 182 10.79 10.15 -10.62
C ARG A 182 9.75 11.14 -11.16
N ASN A 183 8.98 11.79 -10.28
CA ASN A 183 7.99 12.80 -10.64
C ASN A 183 8.64 14.00 -11.34
N TYR A 184 9.68 14.56 -10.77
CA TYR A 184 10.40 15.70 -11.37
C TYR A 184 11.07 15.33 -12.69
N LEU A 185 11.71 14.16 -12.77
CA LEU A 185 12.34 13.68 -14.00
C LEU A 185 11.34 13.42 -15.12
N HIS A 186 10.14 12.96 -14.77
CA HIS A 186 9.06 12.76 -15.74
C HIS A 186 8.67 14.05 -16.48
N TYR A 187 8.73 15.19 -15.79
CA TYR A 187 8.45 16.52 -16.35
C TYR A 187 9.72 17.29 -16.78
N ASN A 188 10.87 16.63 -16.78
CA ASN A 188 12.16 17.27 -17.10
C ASN A 188 12.51 18.45 -16.18
N LEU A 189 12.05 18.42 -14.95
CA LEU A 189 12.30 19.45 -13.93
C LEU A 189 13.62 19.15 -13.17
N TYR A 190 14.72 19.14 -13.90
CA TYR A 190 16.04 18.74 -13.39
C TYR A 190 16.54 19.64 -12.26
N ASP A 191 16.36 20.95 -12.37
CA ASP A 191 16.76 21.90 -11.34
C ASP A 191 16.05 21.65 -10.00
N GLN A 192 14.79 21.30 -10.06
CA GLN A 192 13.99 20.96 -8.86
C GLN A 192 14.40 19.62 -8.28
N ALA A 193 14.70 18.64 -9.12
CA ALA A 193 15.22 17.35 -8.69
C ALA A 193 16.58 17.50 -7.99
N GLU A 194 17.49 18.30 -8.56
CA GLU A 194 18.79 18.60 -7.96
C GLU A 194 18.65 19.31 -6.60
N LYS A 195 17.77 20.29 -6.50
CA LYS A 195 17.47 20.96 -5.23
C LYS A 195 16.93 20.00 -4.18
N LEU A 196 16.09 19.05 -4.56
CA LEU A 196 15.59 18.04 -3.64
C LEU A 196 16.72 17.15 -3.14
N VAL A 197 17.58 16.66 -4.00
CA VAL A 197 18.74 15.84 -3.64
C VAL A 197 19.70 16.60 -2.71
N SER A 198 19.99 17.87 -3.01
CA SER A 198 20.92 18.68 -2.21
C SER A 198 20.38 19.00 -0.80
N LYS A 199 19.08 19.08 -0.64
CA LYS A 199 18.42 19.39 0.65
C LYS A 199 18.04 18.18 1.46
N SER A 200 18.13 16.98 0.90
CA SER A 200 17.70 15.74 1.51
C SER A 200 18.87 14.81 1.75
N VAL A 201 18.77 14.03 2.83
CA VAL A 201 19.72 12.95 3.10
C VAL A 201 18.99 11.64 2.84
N PHE A 202 19.52 10.83 1.92
CA PHE A 202 18.95 9.52 1.67
C PHE A 202 19.24 8.59 2.85
N PRO A 203 18.24 7.89 3.42
CA PRO A 203 18.43 7.08 4.61
C PRO A 203 19.39 5.91 4.38
N GLU A 204 20.43 5.79 5.20
CA GLU A 204 21.40 4.69 5.11
C GLU A 204 20.77 3.32 5.33
N GLN A 205 19.70 3.27 6.11
CA GLN A 205 18.97 2.05 6.47
C GLN A 205 17.98 1.60 5.41
N ALA A 206 17.84 2.33 4.30
CA ALA A 206 16.94 1.99 3.23
C ALA A 206 17.31 0.63 2.60
N ASN A 207 16.31 -0.09 2.09
CA ASN A 207 16.55 -1.35 1.41
C ASN A 207 17.30 -1.15 0.08
N ASN A 208 17.93 -2.22 -0.39
CA ASN A 208 18.77 -2.18 -1.60
C ASN A 208 18.02 -1.74 -2.86
N ASN A 209 16.74 -2.07 -2.97
CA ASN A 209 15.93 -1.67 -4.13
C ASN A 209 15.74 -0.14 -4.16
N GLU A 210 15.51 0.48 -3.01
CA GLU A 210 15.38 1.94 -2.91
C GLU A 210 16.73 2.63 -3.14
N TRP A 211 17.85 2.09 -2.65
CA TRP A 211 19.19 2.57 -2.97
C TRP A 211 19.48 2.50 -4.46
N ALA A 212 19.14 1.40 -5.11
CA ALA A 212 19.33 1.23 -6.55
C ALA A 212 18.52 2.26 -7.36
N ARG A 213 17.27 2.51 -6.97
CA ARG A 213 16.43 3.54 -7.59
C ARG A 213 17.00 4.93 -7.38
N TYR A 214 17.43 5.25 -6.16
CA TYR A 214 18.03 6.54 -5.85
C TYR A 214 19.29 6.81 -6.71
N LEU A 215 20.20 5.84 -6.80
CA LEU A 215 21.38 5.93 -7.64
C LEU A 215 21.06 6.05 -9.13
N TYR A 216 19.98 5.43 -9.57
CA TYR A 216 19.52 5.55 -10.96
C TYR A 216 18.97 6.95 -11.27
N TYR A 217 18.28 7.59 -10.33
CA TYR A 217 17.71 8.92 -10.52
C TYR A 217 18.70 10.07 -10.31
N THR A 218 19.76 9.84 -9.56
CA THR A 218 20.79 10.85 -9.27
C THR A 218 22.01 10.70 -10.16
#